data_f84f3d69f8ccfbfe8e3984c4753e5707
#
_entry.id   f84f3d69f8ccfbfe8e3984c4753e5707
#
_cell.length_a   1.000
_cell.length_b   1.000
_cell.length_c   1.000
_cell.angle_alpha   90.00
_cell.angle_beta   90.00
_cell.angle_gamma   90.00
#
_symmetry.space_group_name_H-M   'P 1'
#
loop_
_entity.id
_entity.type
_entity.pdbx_description
1 polymer ?
#
loop_
_entity_poly.entity_id
_entity_poly.type
_entity_poly.pdbx_seq_one_letter_code
_entity_poly.pdbx_strand_id
1 'polypeptide(L)'
;GRGVAYAQRNGTRVAIVAEVDIERSTGKIWARKFTVAHDCGQIINPDGLVKCIEGNIVQGVSRTLWEEVTFDRNAVTSVDWMSYPILDITETPAEVNVVLINHPGLAPTGAGEPSIRPVAAAIANAIFDATGVRIRRVPFSPDRVKASLS
;
A
#
# COMPACT_ATOMS: atom_id res chain seq x y z
N GLY A 1 -9.94 -10.90 -1.47
CA GLY A 1 -9.71 -10.86 -0.01
C GLY A 1 -9.68 -9.46 0.55
N ARG A 2 -9.87 -9.36 1.87
CA ARG A 2 -9.82 -8.11 2.63
C ARG A 2 -8.75 -8.18 3.71
N GLY A 3 -7.99 -7.09 3.89
CA GLY A 3 -6.96 -7.01 4.92
C GLY A 3 -6.96 -5.66 5.62
N VAL A 4 -6.81 -5.69 6.93
CA VAL A 4 -6.73 -4.51 7.79
C VAL A 4 -5.31 -4.34 8.27
N ALA A 5 -4.84 -3.08 8.32
CA ALA A 5 -3.59 -2.71 8.97
C ALA A 5 -3.70 -1.32 9.61
N TYR A 6 -2.87 -1.10 10.62
CA TYR A 6 -2.78 0.15 11.36
C TYR A 6 -1.33 0.61 11.45
N ALA A 7 -1.12 1.91 11.41
CA ALA A 7 0.17 2.52 11.69
C ALA A 7 0.01 3.85 12.43
N GLN A 8 1.05 4.20 13.19
CA GLN A 8 1.16 5.49 13.87
C GLN A 8 2.52 6.12 13.62
N ARG A 9 2.55 7.43 13.46
CA ARG A 9 3.79 8.21 13.38
C ARG A 9 3.59 9.64 13.88
N ASN A 10 4.41 10.06 14.84
CA ASN A 10 4.44 11.45 15.35
C ASN A 10 3.04 11.99 15.71
N GLY A 11 2.21 11.18 16.35
CA GLY A 11 0.84 11.55 16.72
C GLY A 11 -0.23 11.26 15.67
N THR A 12 0.13 11.12 14.40
CA THR A 12 -0.81 10.73 13.34
C THR A 12 -1.12 9.24 13.39
N ARG A 13 -2.40 8.88 13.29
CA ARG A 13 -2.90 7.51 13.30
C ARG A 13 -3.60 7.22 11.98
N VAL A 14 -3.30 6.05 11.41
CA VAL A 14 -3.90 5.61 10.15
C VAL A 14 -4.32 4.16 10.25
N ALA A 15 -5.55 3.88 9.87
CA ALA A 15 -6.05 2.52 9.68
C ALA A 15 -6.49 2.34 8.22
N ILE A 16 -6.13 1.20 7.63
CA ILE A 16 -6.43 0.89 6.23
C ILE A 16 -7.14 -0.44 6.15
N VAL A 17 -8.18 -0.50 5.31
CA VAL A 17 -8.74 -1.74 4.77
C VAL A 17 -8.37 -1.79 3.30
N ALA A 18 -7.67 -2.85 2.88
CA ALA A 18 -7.37 -3.14 1.49
C ALA A 18 -8.26 -4.29 0.97
N GLU A 19 -8.77 -4.15 -0.24
CA GLU A 19 -9.47 -5.20 -0.97
C GLU A 19 -8.66 -5.59 -2.19
N VAL A 20 -8.38 -6.89 -2.36
CA VAL A 20 -7.54 -7.40 -3.46
C VAL A 20 -8.25 -8.53 -4.20
N ASP A 21 -7.98 -8.62 -5.51
CA ASP A 21 -8.24 -9.81 -6.32
C ASP A 21 -6.94 -10.53 -6.59
N ILE A 22 -6.99 -11.86 -6.65
CA ILE A 22 -5.83 -12.72 -6.89
C ILE A 22 -6.17 -13.75 -7.96
N GLU A 23 -5.37 -13.78 -9.01
CA GLU A 23 -5.44 -14.85 -10.02
C GLU A 23 -4.47 -15.97 -9.63
N ARG A 24 -5.00 -17.08 -9.15
CA ARG A 24 -4.17 -18.19 -8.63
C ARG A 24 -3.27 -18.82 -9.69
N SER A 25 -3.70 -18.84 -10.95
CA SER A 25 -2.97 -19.46 -12.07
C SER A 25 -1.69 -18.70 -12.40
N THR A 26 -1.72 -17.38 -12.31
CA THR A 26 -0.57 -16.49 -12.61
C THR A 26 0.12 -15.95 -11.38
N GLY A 27 -0.56 -15.90 -10.25
CA GLY A 27 -0.09 -15.21 -9.04
C GLY A 27 -0.29 -13.70 -9.08
N LYS A 28 -0.92 -13.15 -10.12
CA LYS A 28 -1.16 -11.72 -10.24
C LYS A 28 -2.15 -11.23 -9.18
N ILE A 29 -1.84 -10.07 -8.59
CA ILE A 29 -2.65 -9.38 -7.59
C ILE A 29 -3.09 -8.04 -8.15
N TRP A 30 -4.36 -7.70 -7.97
CA TRP A 30 -4.89 -6.36 -8.18
C TRP A 30 -5.36 -5.78 -6.84
N ALA A 31 -4.78 -4.67 -6.43
CA ALA A 31 -5.27 -3.90 -5.30
C ALA A 31 -6.44 -3.03 -5.77
N ARG A 32 -7.68 -3.47 -5.52
CA ARG A 32 -8.89 -2.89 -6.11
C ARG A 32 -9.37 -1.65 -5.39
N LYS A 33 -9.39 -1.71 -4.05
CA LYS A 33 -10.00 -0.68 -3.23
C LYS A 33 -9.27 -0.51 -1.91
N PHE A 34 -9.18 0.74 -1.48
CA PHE A 34 -8.73 1.08 -0.14
C PHE A 34 -9.74 1.95 0.58
N THR A 35 -9.97 1.66 1.85
CA THR A 35 -10.63 2.57 2.78
C THR A 35 -9.63 2.98 3.84
N VAL A 36 -9.37 4.28 3.96
CA VAL A 36 -8.33 4.86 4.80
C VAL A 36 -8.94 5.79 5.82
N ALA A 37 -8.88 5.46 7.10
CA ALA A 37 -9.20 6.38 8.19
C ALA A 37 -7.91 7.06 8.64
N HIS A 38 -7.90 8.40 8.65
CA HIS A 38 -6.71 9.21 8.93
C HIS A 38 -7.02 10.28 9.98
N ASP A 39 -6.29 10.22 11.10
CA ASP A 39 -6.33 11.20 12.19
C ASP A 39 -4.96 11.86 12.33
N CYS A 40 -4.88 13.13 11.99
CA CYS A 40 -3.68 13.97 12.14
C CYS A 40 -3.93 15.21 13.01
N GLY A 41 -4.89 15.16 13.93
CA GLY A 41 -5.30 16.30 14.74
C GLY A 41 -6.17 17.28 13.95
N GLN A 42 -5.91 18.57 14.07
CA GLN A 42 -6.63 19.57 13.29
C GLN A 42 -6.27 19.50 11.81
N ILE A 43 -7.30 19.41 10.96
CA ILE A 43 -7.12 19.40 9.51
C ILE A 43 -7.16 20.84 8.99
N ILE A 44 -6.09 21.28 8.36
CA ILE A 44 -5.96 22.64 7.82
C ILE A 44 -6.47 22.73 6.38
N ASN A 45 -6.08 21.76 5.54
CA ASN A 45 -6.50 21.70 4.14
C ASN A 45 -6.99 20.28 3.83
N PRO A 46 -8.31 20.02 3.90
CA PRO A 46 -8.87 18.71 3.69
C PRO A 46 -8.63 18.15 2.28
N ASP A 47 -8.74 18.99 1.24
CA ASP A 47 -8.55 18.55 -0.15
C ASP A 47 -7.10 18.15 -0.41
N GLY A 48 -6.16 18.96 0.06
CA GLY A 48 -4.74 18.64 -0.03
C GLY A 48 -4.38 17.39 0.77
N LEU A 49 -4.99 17.19 1.92
CA LEU A 49 -4.78 15.99 2.74
C LEU A 49 -5.30 14.73 2.05
N VAL A 50 -6.49 14.77 1.44
CA VAL A 50 -7.02 13.65 0.65
C VAL A 50 -6.06 13.27 -0.47
N LYS A 51 -5.58 14.24 -1.26
CA LYS A 51 -4.63 13.98 -2.35
C LYS A 51 -3.28 13.43 -1.87
N CYS A 52 -2.80 13.87 -0.73
CA CYS A 52 -1.61 13.32 -0.09
C CYS A 52 -1.82 11.85 0.30
N ILE A 53 -2.96 11.51 0.88
CA ILE A 53 -3.30 10.14 1.26
C ILE A 53 -3.44 9.25 0.03
N GLU A 54 -4.19 9.68 -1.00
CA GLU A 54 -4.33 8.96 -2.27
C GLU A 54 -2.95 8.65 -2.89
N GLY A 55 -2.06 9.64 -2.97
CA GLY A 55 -0.70 9.47 -3.46
C GLY A 55 0.11 8.46 -2.65
N ASN A 56 -0.02 8.48 -1.32
CA ASN A 56 0.62 7.50 -0.44
C ASN A 56 0.13 6.07 -0.69
N ILE A 57 -1.18 5.89 -0.94
CA ILE A 57 -1.74 4.57 -1.26
C ILE A 57 -1.16 4.06 -2.58
N VAL A 58 -1.19 4.87 -3.64
CA VAL A 58 -0.66 4.48 -4.96
C VAL A 58 0.82 4.11 -4.88
N GLN A 59 1.64 4.93 -4.23
CA GLN A 59 3.06 4.61 -4.01
C GLN A 59 3.24 3.34 -3.16
N GLY A 60 2.41 3.17 -2.13
CA GLY A 60 2.45 1.98 -1.28
C GLY A 60 2.11 0.70 -2.03
N VAL A 61 1.13 0.76 -2.95
CA VAL A 61 0.79 -0.35 -3.85
C VAL A 61 1.96 -0.68 -4.78
N SER A 62 2.56 0.35 -5.41
CA SER A 62 3.72 0.19 -6.29
C SER A 62 4.87 -0.55 -5.56
N ARG A 63 5.27 -0.07 -4.38
CA ARG A 63 6.33 -0.70 -3.56
C ARG A 63 5.97 -2.11 -3.10
N THR A 64 4.68 -2.38 -2.91
CA THR A 64 4.25 -3.68 -2.40
C THR A 64 4.19 -4.75 -3.49
N LEU A 65 3.84 -4.38 -4.72
CA LEU A 65 3.58 -5.33 -5.81
C LEU A 65 4.69 -5.38 -6.86
N TRP A 66 5.45 -4.27 -7.07
CA TRP A 66 6.34 -4.11 -8.20
C TRP A 66 7.80 -3.82 -7.85
N GLU A 67 8.04 -2.86 -6.95
CA GLU A 67 9.35 -2.25 -6.79
C GLU A 67 10.31 -3.14 -5.99
N GLU A 68 11.45 -3.47 -6.57
CA GLU A 68 12.54 -4.17 -5.88
C GLU A 68 13.89 -3.66 -6.39
N VAL A 69 14.72 -3.16 -5.47
CA VAL A 69 16.12 -2.90 -5.78
C VAL A 69 16.85 -4.23 -5.83
N THR A 70 17.41 -4.57 -6.98
CA THR A 70 18.24 -5.75 -7.20
C THR A 70 19.71 -5.37 -7.27
N PHE A 71 20.58 -6.26 -6.81
CA PHE A 71 22.02 -6.02 -6.81
C PHE A 71 22.78 -7.35 -6.87
N ASP A 72 23.99 -7.29 -7.40
CA ASP A 72 24.97 -8.36 -7.35
C ASP A 72 26.08 -8.03 -6.34
N ARG A 73 27.23 -8.71 -6.43
CA ARG A 73 28.36 -8.48 -5.52
C ARG A 73 29.08 -7.15 -5.76
N ASN A 74 28.88 -6.51 -6.91
CA ASN A 74 29.65 -5.36 -7.37
C ASN A 74 28.81 -4.08 -7.44
N ALA A 75 27.51 -4.19 -7.81
CA ALA A 75 26.68 -3.02 -8.09
C ALA A 75 25.18 -3.31 -7.96
N VAL A 76 24.38 -2.23 -7.93
CA VAL A 76 22.92 -2.29 -8.15
C VAL A 76 22.68 -2.64 -9.61
N THR A 77 21.77 -3.60 -9.84
CA THR A 77 21.40 -4.09 -11.18
C THR A 77 20.08 -3.55 -11.69
N SER A 78 19.23 -2.99 -10.80
CA SER A 78 18.02 -2.25 -11.16
C SER A 78 18.38 -0.79 -11.48
N VAL A 79 18.82 -0.53 -12.72
CA VAL A 79 19.46 0.75 -13.12
C VAL A 79 18.60 1.61 -14.06
N ASP A 80 17.47 1.09 -14.52
CA ASP A 80 16.57 1.76 -15.46
C ASP A 80 15.10 1.34 -15.24
N TRP A 81 14.19 1.94 -15.98
CA TRP A 81 12.75 1.66 -15.86
C TRP A 81 12.34 0.23 -16.22
N MET A 82 13.16 -0.49 -16.98
CA MET A 82 12.89 -1.88 -17.36
C MET A 82 13.28 -2.83 -16.24
N SER A 83 14.38 -2.54 -15.56
CA SER A 83 14.91 -3.35 -14.45
C SER A 83 14.38 -2.92 -13.08
N TYR A 84 13.71 -1.76 -13.00
CA TYR A 84 13.01 -1.26 -11.81
C TYR A 84 11.57 -0.85 -12.19
N PRO A 85 10.67 -1.82 -12.42
CA PRO A 85 9.30 -1.52 -12.77
C PRO A 85 8.54 -0.86 -11.62
N ILE A 86 7.69 0.10 -11.96
CA ILE A 86 6.74 0.75 -11.05
C ILE A 86 5.31 0.43 -11.47
N LEU A 87 4.36 0.75 -10.61
CA LEU A 87 2.94 0.58 -10.90
C LEU A 87 2.52 1.43 -12.12
N ASP A 88 1.88 0.80 -13.11
CA ASP A 88 1.27 1.48 -14.23
C ASP A 88 -0.07 2.13 -13.85
N ILE A 89 -0.45 3.20 -14.56
CA ILE A 89 -1.70 3.92 -14.30
C ILE A 89 -2.94 3.04 -14.45
N THR A 90 -2.89 2.04 -15.33
CA THR A 90 -4.00 1.09 -15.57
C THR A 90 -4.19 0.06 -14.45
N GLU A 91 -3.20 -0.06 -13.57
CA GLU A 91 -3.21 -1.00 -12.44
C GLU A 91 -3.36 -0.32 -11.08
N THR A 92 -3.56 1.01 -11.07
CA THR A 92 -3.86 1.74 -9.85
C THR A 92 -5.19 1.28 -9.24
N PRO A 93 -5.35 1.40 -7.91
CA PRO A 93 -6.64 1.11 -7.27
C PRO A 93 -7.78 1.89 -7.92
N ALA A 94 -8.88 1.20 -8.19
CA ALA A 94 -10.07 1.83 -8.78
C ALA A 94 -10.74 2.82 -7.82
N GLU A 95 -10.54 2.63 -6.52
CA GLU A 95 -11.16 3.45 -5.49
C GLU A 95 -10.26 3.59 -4.26
N VAL A 96 -10.09 4.84 -3.79
CA VAL A 96 -9.46 5.15 -2.51
C VAL A 96 -10.42 6.03 -1.72
N ASN A 97 -11.13 5.43 -0.77
CA ASN A 97 -12.05 6.12 0.13
C ASN A 97 -11.28 6.66 1.34
N VAL A 98 -11.24 7.96 1.49
CA VAL A 98 -10.56 8.62 2.61
C VAL A 98 -11.60 9.11 3.62
N VAL A 99 -11.48 8.65 4.86
CA VAL A 99 -12.25 9.11 6.02
C VAL A 99 -11.34 9.98 6.87
N LEU A 100 -11.54 11.28 6.83
CA LEU A 100 -10.79 12.24 7.61
C LEU A 100 -11.41 12.39 9.01
N ILE A 101 -10.60 12.13 10.05
CA ILE A 101 -10.99 12.33 11.45
C ILE A 101 -10.40 13.65 11.91
N ASN A 102 -11.23 14.68 12.00
CA ASN A 102 -10.81 16.03 12.37
C ASN A 102 -10.95 16.27 13.88
N HIS A 103 -9.87 16.69 14.51
CA HIS A 103 -9.84 17.09 15.92
C HIS A 103 -9.41 18.56 16.07
N PRO A 104 -10.34 19.54 15.92
CA PRO A 104 -10.00 20.97 15.95
C PRO A 104 -9.30 21.45 17.22
N GLY A 105 -9.47 20.72 18.33
CA GLY A 105 -8.80 21.04 19.61
C GLY A 105 -7.39 20.49 19.77
N LEU A 106 -6.89 19.72 18.82
CA LEU A 106 -5.54 19.15 18.84
C LEU A 106 -4.64 19.86 17.82
N ALA A 107 -3.38 20.03 18.18
CA ALA A 107 -2.40 20.53 17.22
C ALA A 107 -2.30 19.59 15.99
N PRO A 108 -2.13 20.15 14.77
CA PRO A 108 -1.94 19.35 13.58
C PRO A 108 -0.63 18.55 13.67
N THR A 109 -0.68 17.30 13.22
CA THR A 109 0.47 16.42 13.10
C THR A 109 0.80 16.13 11.63
N GLY A 110 1.95 15.51 11.35
CA GLY A 110 2.38 15.29 9.97
C GLY A 110 1.50 14.30 9.23
N ALA A 111 1.19 14.58 7.97
CA ALA A 111 0.33 13.75 7.11
C ALA A 111 1.05 13.17 5.88
N GLY A 112 2.28 13.61 5.58
CA GLY A 112 2.99 13.26 4.34
C GLY A 112 3.33 11.78 4.17
N GLU A 113 3.63 11.06 5.27
CA GLU A 113 4.09 9.66 5.19
C GLU A 113 3.23 8.62 5.94
N PRO A 114 2.37 8.98 6.91
CA PRO A 114 1.74 7.96 7.74
C PRO A 114 0.90 6.94 6.97
N SER A 115 0.23 7.37 5.91
CA SER A 115 -0.71 6.53 5.14
C SER A 115 -0.02 5.46 4.28
N ILE A 116 1.24 5.64 3.89
CA ILE A 116 1.95 4.61 3.11
C ILE A 116 2.35 3.40 3.96
N ARG A 117 2.58 3.60 5.26
CA ARG A 117 3.15 2.60 6.16
C ARG A 117 2.33 1.32 6.29
N PRO A 118 0.99 1.37 6.47
CA PRO A 118 0.18 0.16 6.63
C PRO A 118 -0.20 -0.51 5.31
N VAL A 119 0.11 0.07 4.12
CA VAL A 119 -0.35 -0.44 2.83
C VAL A 119 0.11 -1.88 2.59
N ALA A 120 1.41 -2.16 2.71
CA ALA A 120 1.95 -3.50 2.46
C ALA A 120 1.36 -4.54 3.42
N ALA A 121 1.18 -4.18 4.68
CA ALA A 121 0.59 -5.07 5.68
C ALA A 121 -0.91 -5.33 5.41
N ALA A 122 -1.66 -4.32 4.99
CA ALA A 122 -3.06 -4.47 4.60
C ALA A 122 -3.22 -5.40 3.40
N ILE A 123 -2.39 -5.22 2.35
CA ILE A 123 -2.37 -6.11 1.18
C ILE A 123 -1.97 -7.53 1.58
N ALA A 124 -0.92 -7.70 2.41
CA ALA A 124 -0.50 -9.02 2.89
C ALA A 124 -1.61 -9.75 3.66
N ASN A 125 -2.38 -9.02 4.48
CA ASN A 125 -3.52 -9.57 5.20
C ASN A 125 -4.67 -9.92 4.25
N ALA A 126 -4.91 -9.11 3.22
CA ALA A 126 -5.91 -9.40 2.19
C ALA A 126 -5.54 -10.65 1.36
N ILE A 127 -4.26 -10.83 1.03
CA ILE A 127 -3.76 -12.05 0.38
C ILE A 127 -4.02 -13.27 1.27
N PHE A 128 -3.72 -13.18 2.55
CA PHE A 128 -3.98 -14.26 3.50
C PHE A 128 -5.47 -14.60 3.60
N ASP A 129 -6.33 -13.61 3.68
CA ASP A 129 -7.79 -13.78 3.71
C ASP A 129 -8.30 -14.52 2.45
N ALA A 130 -7.77 -14.16 1.28
CA ALA A 130 -8.18 -14.78 0.01
C ALA A 130 -7.63 -16.20 -0.22
N THR A 131 -6.46 -16.52 0.38
CA THR A 131 -5.70 -17.72 0.00
C THR A 131 -5.41 -18.70 1.13
N GLY A 132 -5.45 -18.22 2.39
CA GLY A 132 -4.97 -18.94 3.56
C GLY A 132 -3.42 -18.97 3.68
N VAL A 133 -2.69 -18.39 2.72
CA VAL A 133 -1.22 -18.43 2.68
C VAL A 133 -0.63 -17.11 3.17
N ARG A 134 0.33 -17.19 4.12
CA ARG A 134 1.01 -16.02 4.69
C ARG A 134 2.32 -15.73 3.95
N ILE A 135 2.30 -14.72 3.05
CA ILE A 135 3.49 -14.24 2.35
C ILE A 135 4.10 -13.08 3.14
N ARG A 136 5.44 -13.11 3.38
CA ARG A 136 6.15 -12.12 4.21
C ARG A 136 7.29 -11.40 3.49
N ARG A 137 7.45 -11.61 2.19
CA ARG A 137 8.48 -10.97 1.38
C ARG A 137 7.84 -10.13 0.29
N VAL A 138 8.04 -8.82 0.32
CA VAL A 138 7.67 -7.88 -0.75
C VAL A 138 8.83 -7.76 -1.77
N PRO A 139 8.56 -7.35 -3.02
CA PRO A 139 7.23 -7.18 -3.60
C PRO A 139 6.51 -8.52 -3.76
N PHE A 140 5.18 -8.50 -3.71
CA PHE A 140 4.34 -9.65 -4.01
C PHE A 140 4.22 -9.83 -5.53
N SER A 141 5.36 -10.07 -6.17
CA SER A 141 5.40 -10.32 -7.62
C SER A 141 4.64 -11.59 -7.98
N PRO A 142 4.07 -11.68 -9.21
CA PRO A 142 3.30 -12.83 -9.64
C PRO A 142 4.01 -14.17 -9.39
N ASP A 143 5.30 -14.27 -9.71
CA ASP A 143 6.09 -15.49 -9.53
C ASP A 143 6.20 -15.88 -8.05
N ARG A 144 6.46 -14.91 -7.14
CA ARG A 144 6.52 -15.17 -5.70
C ARG A 144 5.19 -15.62 -5.13
N VAL A 145 4.11 -14.97 -5.56
CA VAL A 145 2.77 -15.32 -5.11
C VAL A 145 2.41 -16.71 -5.61
N LYS A 146 2.59 -16.99 -6.90
CA LYS A 146 2.34 -18.30 -7.49
C LYS A 146 3.12 -19.41 -6.77
N ALA A 147 4.42 -19.24 -6.57
CA ALA A 147 5.26 -20.19 -5.85
C ALA A 147 4.82 -20.43 -4.40
N SER A 148 4.18 -19.43 -3.77
CA SER A 148 3.67 -19.55 -2.40
C SER A 148 2.30 -20.22 -2.33
N LEU A 149 1.55 -20.27 -3.44
CA LEU A 149 0.21 -20.88 -3.55
C LEU A 149 0.26 -22.34 -4.01
N SER A 150 1.42 -22.81 -4.47
CA SER A 150 1.71 -24.19 -4.86
C SER A 150 1.99 -25.05 -3.62
#